data_7b80822e5a88808d06fb76587132e87e
#
_entry.id   7b80822e5a88808d06fb76587132e87e
#
_cell.length_a   1.000
_cell.length_b   1.000
_cell.length_c   1.000
_cell.angle_alpha   90.00
_cell.angle_beta   90.00
_cell.angle_gamma   90.00
#
_symmetry.space_group_name_H-M   'P 1'
#
loop_
_entity.id
_entity.type
_entity.pdbx_description
1 polymer ?
#
loop_
_entity_poly.entity_id
_entity_poly.type
_entity_poly.pdbx_seq_one_letter_code
_entity_poly.pdbx_strand_id
1 'polypeptide(L)'
;DIDGAVTGLWTVGKMISINLGSTRTVGLVYGIGKSDRAWSNEGQNPIEVSIELIGEVRDGAEPGAKPIFDRGITTYPHIGAIAHRIRTRDLQAVYDLAGRHSITIGSLAQDETIAANIAIDDPLARHFAVVGTTGVGKSPAGSLLPRQSIWARPGLRTPIPSPPTQMSG
;
A
#
# COMPACT_ATOMS: atom_id res chain seq x y z
N ASP A 1 -1.78 9.22 31.07
CA ASP A 1 -1.54 9.77 29.74
C ASP A 1 -0.80 8.72 28.91
N ILE A 2 -1.56 7.83 28.29
CA ILE A 2 -0.99 6.95 27.27
C ILE A 2 -0.84 7.84 26.04
N ASP A 3 0.40 8.18 25.77
CA ASP A 3 0.87 9.03 24.70
C ASP A 3 0.04 8.83 23.42
N GLY A 4 -0.60 9.89 22.93
CA GLY A 4 -1.41 9.86 21.71
C GLY A 4 -0.70 9.34 20.46
N ALA A 5 0.63 9.12 20.55
CA ALA A 5 1.46 8.48 19.53
C ALA A 5 1.19 6.96 19.38
N VAL A 6 0.70 6.27 20.41
CA VAL A 6 0.48 4.83 20.37
C VAL A 6 -0.85 4.48 19.71
N THR A 7 -1.85 5.33 19.82
CA THR A 7 -3.19 5.08 19.26
C THR A 7 -3.25 5.14 17.73
N GLY A 8 -2.34 5.88 17.08
CA GLY A 8 -2.26 5.93 15.62
C GLY A 8 -1.57 4.74 14.95
N LEU A 9 -0.93 3.85 15.75
CA LEU A 9 -0.15 2.73 15.23
C LEU A 9 -1.05 1.57 14.78
N TRP A 10 -2.07 1.29 15.56
CA TRP A 10 -2.97 0.15 15.37
C TRP A 10 -4.30 0.63 14.79
N THR A 11 -4.39 0.63 13.48
CA THR A 11 -5.61 1.03 12.76
C THR A 11 -5.89 -0.01 11.68
N VAL A 12 -7.14 -0.38 11.50
CA VAL A 12 -7.55 -1.28 10.41
C VAL A 12 -7.10 -0.70 9.07
N GLY A 13 -6.55 -1.57 8.22
CA GLY A 13 -6.00 -1.20 6.92
C GLY A 13 -4.52 -0.79 6.93
N LYS A 14 -3.88 -0.70 8.10
CA LYS A 14 -2.43 -0.42 8.18
C LYS A 14 -1.60 -1.69 8.15
N MET A 15 -0.45 -1.60 7.53
CA MET A 15 0.57 -2.65 7.55
C MET A 15 1.50 -2.47 8.73
N ILE A 16 1.88 -3.59 9.30
CA ILE A 16 2.81 -3.71 10.42
C ILE A 16 3.92 -4.70 10.08
N SER A 17 4.97 -4.69 10.86
CA SER A 17 6.13 -5.57 10.69
C SER A 17 6.37 -6.38 11.97
N ILE A 18 6.66 -7.68 11.81
CA ILE A 18 7.04 -8.58 12.89
C ILE A 18 8.47 -9.04 12.63
N ASN A 19 9.40 -8.70 13.51
CA ASN A 19 10.81 -9.05 13.35
C ASN A 19 11.08 -10.51 13.72
N LEU A 20 11.74 -11.23 12.82
CA LEU A 20 12.15 -12.62 12.98
C LEU A 20 13.65 -12.79 12.66
N GLY A 21 14.49 -11.96 13.27
CA GLY A 21 15.93 -11.96 13.00
C GLY A 21 16.28 -11.25 11.70
N SER A 22 16.73 -11.97 10.69
CA SER A 22 17.12 -11.42 9.38
C SER A 22 15.94 -11.10 8.45
N THR A 23 14.76 -11.62 8.74
CA THR A 23 13.52 -11.39 8.00
C THR A 23 12.50 -10.63 8.84
N ARG A 24 11.62 -9.95 8.17
CA ARG A 24 10.49 -9.24 8.77
C ARG A 24 9.22 -9.70 8.08
N THR A 25 8.33 -10.37 8.82
CA THR A 25 7.00 -10.71 8.29
C THR A 25 6.13 -9.46 8.28
N VAL A 26 5.46 -9.21 7.17
CA VAL A 26 4.54 -8.10 7.01
C VAL A 26 3.12 -8.59 7.22
N GLY A 27 2.37 -7.89 8.05
CA GLY A 27 0.97 -8.16 8.32
C GLY A 27 0.09 -6.96 8.05
N LEU A 28 -1.13 -7.23 7.59
CA LEU A 28 -2.19 -6.25 7.42
C LEU A 28 -3.15 -6.34 8.60
N VAL A 29 -3.38 -5.23 9.29
CA VAL A 29 -4.39 -5.16 10.36
C VAL A 29 -5.77 -5.14 9.70
N TYR A 30 -6.58 -6.16 9.96
CA TYR A 30 -7.95 -6.24 9.44
C TYR A 30 -9.04 -6.14 10.51
N GLY A 31 -8.69 -6.25 11.77
CA GLY A 31 -9.64 -6.12 12.87
C GLY A 31 -8.98 -5.61 14.14
N ILE A 32 -9.73 -4.87 14.93
CA ILE A 32 -9.34 -4.41 16.26
C ILE A 32 -10.54 -4.60 17.18
N GLY A 33 -10.33 -5.28 18.29
CA GLY A 33 -11.34 -5.55 19.30
C GLY A 33 -10.78 -5.37 20.72
N LYS A 34 -11.66 -5.34 21.67
CA LYS A 34 -11.29 -5.47 23.08
C LYS A 34 -11.20 -6.96 23.44
N SER A 35 -10.28 -7.30 24.31
CA SER A 35 -10.23 -8.62 24.92
C SER A 35 -11.51 -8.92 25.72
N ASP A 36 -11.86 -10.19 25.85
CA ASP A 36 -13.01 -10.66 26.67
C ASP A 36 -12.87 -10.35 28.18
N ARG A 37 -11.74 -9.81 28.59
CA ARG A 37 -11.56 -9.35 29.98
C ARG A 37 -12.43 -8.13 30.27
N ALA A 38 -13.00 -8.09 31.46
CA ALA A 38 -13.74 -6.91 31.93
C ALA A 38 -12.86 -5.66 31.85
N TRP A 39 -13.39 -4.59 31.33
CA TRP A 39 -12.68 -3.31 31.27
C TRP A 39 -12.40 -2.77 32.67
N SER A 40 -11.16 -2.41 32.96
CA SER A 40 -10.75 -1.82 34.22
C SER A 40 -10.37 -0.36 34.03
N ASN A 41 -10.89 0.52 34.88
CA ASN A 41 -10.51 1.94 34.87
C ASN A 41 -9.12 2.20 35.47
N GLU A 42 -8.58 1.23 36.23
CA GLU A 42 -7.31 1.36 36.96
C GLU A 42 -6.19 0.51 36.39
N GLY A 43 -6.45 -0.28 35.34
CA GLY A 43 -5.50 -1.23 34.78
C GLY A 43 -5.26 -1.07 33.30
N GLN A 44 -4.25 -1.78 32.80
CA GLN A 44 -4.02 -1.91 31.37
C GLN A 44 -5.09 -2.82 30.75
N ASN A 45 -5.85 -2.29 29.83
CA ASN A 45 -6.86 -3.05 29.11
C ASN A 45 -6.24 -3.61 27.81
N PRO A 46 -6.13 -4.94 27.66
CA PRO A 46 -5.58 -5.52 26.45
C PRO A 46 -6.53 -5.29 25.26
N ILE A 47 -5.96 -4.92 24.14
CA ILE A 47 -6.64 -4.76 22.85
C ILE A 47 -6.19 -5.94 21.98
N GLU A 48 -7.15 -6.60 21.36
CA GLU A 48 -6.88 -7.64 20.38
C GLU A 48 -6.77 -7.02 18.98
N VAL A 49 -5.69 -7.34 18.30
CA VAL A 49 -5.45 -6.89 16.92
C VAL A 49 -5.37 -8.11 16.04
N SER A 50 -6.31 -8.21 15.11
CA SER A 50 -6.34 -9.28 14.11
C SER A 50 -5.49 -8.88 12.92
N ILE A 51 -4.53 -9.73 12.57
CA ILE A 51 -3.52 -9.46 11.54
C ILE A 51 -3.51 -10.59 10.53
N GLU A 52 -3.61 -10.25 9.25
CA GLU A 52 -3.37 -11.15 8.13
C GLU A 52 -1.92 -11.02 7.67
N LEU A 53 -1.18 -12.12 7.64
CA LEU A 53 0.19 -12.12 7.14
C LEU A 53 0.19 -12.11 5.61
N ILE A 54 0.85 -11.12 5.01
CA ILE A 54 0.80 -10.89 3.56
C ILE A 54 2.11 -11.22 2.83
N GLY A 55 3.19 -11.44 3.57
CA GLY A 55 4.50 -11.76 3.01
C GLY A 55 5.64 -11.44 3.96
N GLU A 56 6.85 -11.47 3.44
CA GLU A 56 8.05 -11.16 4.20
C GLU A 56 8.97 -10.19 3.45
N VAL A 57 9.69 -9.39 4.22
CA VAL A 57 10.72 -8.48 3.72
C VAL A 57 12.08 -8.96 4.20
N ARG A 58 13.03 -9.05 3.28
CA ARG A 58 14.43 -9.36 3.55
C ARG A 58 15.29 -8.16 3.18
N ASP A 59 16.34 -7.92 3.93
CA ASP A 59 17.37 -6.95 3.53
C ASP A 59 18.12 -7.48 2.30
N GLY A 60 18.51 -6.57 1.40
CA GLY A 60 19.36 -6.94 0.26
C GLY A 60 20.73 -7.46 0.71
N ALA A 61 21.42 -8.16 -0.18
CA ALA A 61 22.69 -8.83 0.10
C ALA A 61 23.81 -7.86 0.51
N GLU A 62 23.74 -6.60 0.05
CA GLU A 62 24.77 -5.60 0.34
C GLU A 62 24.26 -4.56 1.34
N PRO A 63 25.15 -3.99 2.18
CA PRO A 63 24.80 -2.89 3.07
C PRO A 63 24.20 -1.70 2.29
N GLY A 64 22.98 -1.30 2.64
CA GLY A 64 22.26 -0.22 1.95
C GLY A 64 21.46 -0.63 0.72
N ALA A 65 21.50 -1.89 0.30
CA ALA A 65 20.64 -2.39 -0.75
C ALA A 65 19.16 -2.27 -0.38
N LYS A 66 18.31 -2.10 -1.40
CA LYS A 66 16.87 -2.05 -1.21
C LYS A 66 16.36 -3.36 -0.63
N PRO A 67 15.46 -3.33 0.36
CA PRO A 67 14.80 -4.51 0.84
C PRO A 67 13.93 -5.13 -0.28
N ILE A 68 13.79 -6.44 -0.23
CA ILE A 68 13.01 -7.23 -1.20
C ILE A 68 11.80 -7.79 -0.47
N PHE A 69 10.63 -7.58 -1.03
CA PHE A 69 9.38 -8.15 -0.54
C PHE A 69 9.02 -9.41 -1.33
N ASP A 70 8.69 -10.47 -0.61
CA ASP A 70 8.16 -11.72 -1.14
C ASP A 70 6.79 -11.99 -0.50
N ARG A 71 5.81 -12.39 -1.30
CA ARG A 71 4.49 -12.80 -0.81
C ARG A 71 4.51 -14.18 -0.14
N GLY A 72 5.53 -14.98 -0.42
CA GLY A 72 5.78 -16.24 0.28
C GLY A 72 6.27 -15.97 1.70
N ILE A 73 5.78 -16.73 2.66
CA ILE A 73 6.22 -16.69 4.06
C ILE A 73 6.96 -17.97 4.36
N THR A 74 8.27 -17.84 4.60
CA THR A 74 9.12 -19.00 4.92
C THR A 74 9.21 -19.22 6.42
N THR A 75 9.09 -18.16 7.21
CA THR A 75 9.18 -18.24 8.67
C THR A 75 7.99 -17.53 9.30
N TYR A 76 7.18 -18.28 10.03
CA TYR A 76 6.01 -17.76 10.72
C TYR A 76 6.39 -17.16 12.08
N PRO A 77 5.73 -16.05 12.48
CA PRO A 77 5.92 -15.50 13.82
C PRO A 77 5.57 -16.51 14.91
N HIS A 78 6.42 -16.61 15.92
CA HIS A 78 6.17 -17.42 17.11
C HIS A 78 5.45 -16.60 18.18
N ILE A 79 4.88 -17.29 19.16
CA ILE A 79 4.25 -16.64 20.31
C ILE A 79 5.31 -15.80 21.04
N GLY A 80 4.99 -14.53 21.30
CA GLY A 80 5.91 -13.57 21.91
C GLY A 80 6.71 -12.74 20.91
N ALA A 81 6.60 -13.00 19.61
CA ALA A 81 7.17 -12.12 18.59
C ALA A 81 6.52 -10.73 18.67
N ILE A 82 7.34 -9.68 18.58
CA ILE A 82 6.89 -8.30 18.76
C ILE A 82 6.55 -7.70 17.40
N ALA A 83 5.34 -7.15 17.32
CA ALA A 83 4.88 -6.40 16.17
C ALA A 83 5.23 -4.92 16.29
N HIS A 84 5.69 -4.33 15.21
CA HIS A 84 6.16 -2.95 15.14
C HIS A 84 5.48 -2.20 13.99
N ARG A 85 5.55 -0.87 14.04
CA ARG A 85 5.27 -0.08 12.86
C ARG A 85 6.21 -0.50 11.73
N ILE A 86 5.66 -0.76 10.54
CA ILE A 86 6.47 -1.04 9.36
C ILE A 86 7.34 0.17 9.01
N ARG A 87 8.60 -0.06 8.66
CA ARG A 87 9.51 0.99 8.22
C ARG A 87 9.11 1.48 6.84
N THR A 88 9.27 2.77 6.57
CA THR A 88 8.96 3.37 5.26
C THR A 88 9.63 2.61 4.10
N ARG A 89 10.91 2.23 4.25
CA ARG A 89 11.64 1.46 3.23
C ARG A 89 11.05 0.06 2.98
N ASP A 90 10.54 -0.61 4.01
CA ASP A 90 9.92 -1.92 3.91
C ASP A 90 8.53 -1.79 3.28
N LEU A 91 7.80 -0.75 3.63
CA LEU A 91 6.52 -0.42 3.00
C LEU A 91 6.70 -0.08 1.51
N GLN A 92 7.75 0.65 1.15
CA GLN A 92 8.10 0.90 -0.25
C GLN A 92 8.36 -0.40 -1.01
N ALA A 93 9.08 -1.36 -0.40
CA ALA A 93 9.34 -2.66 -1.01
C ALA A 93 8.06 -3.48 -1.24
N VAL A 94 7.07 -3.40 -0.34
CA VAL A 94 5.77 -4.07 -0.51
C VAL A 94 5.02 -3.55 -1.76
N TYR A 95 5.15 -2.25 -2.04
CA TYR A 95 4.50 -1.60 -3.18
C TYR A 95 5.42 -1.43 -4.41
N ASP A 96 6.64 -1.98 -4.36
CA ASP A 96 7.55 -1.97 -5.50
C ASP A 96 7.02 -2.88 -6.61
N LEU A 97 6.86 -2.34 -7.78
CA LEU A 97 6.40 -3.05 -8.97
C LEU A 97 7.54 -3.70 -9.77
N ALA A 98 8.74 -3.79 -9.18
CA ALA A 98 9.90 -4.50 -9.75
C ALA A 98 10.22 -4.11 -11.21
N GLY A 99 10.20 -2.81 -11.51
CA GLY A 99 10.53 -2.27 -12.84
C GLY A 99 9.44 -2.44 -13.92
N ARG A 100 8.23 -2.88 -13.56
CA ARG A 100 7.09 -2.90 -14.49
C ARG A 100 6.70 -1.48 -14.89
N HIS A 101 6.22 -1.33 -16.11
CA HIS A 101 5.62 -0.06 -16.53
C HIS A 101 4.45 0.28 -15.61
N SER A 102 4.52 1.45 -15.02
CA SER A 102 3.54 1.86 -14.02
C SER A 102 3.13 3.32 -14.17
N ILE A 103 1.97 3.64 -13.65
CA ILE A 103 1.49 5.02 -13.49
C ILE A 103 1.24 5.29 -12.02
N THR A 104 1.55 6.51 -11.60
CA THR A 104 1.24 7.00 -10.26
C THR A 104 -0.19 7.50 -10.22
N ILE A 105 -0.99 6.97 -9.27
CA ILE A 105 -2.39 7.35 -9.09
C ILE A 105 -2.62 8.22 -7.85
N GLY A 106 -1.60 8.41 -7.03
CA GLY A 106 -1.66 9.19 -5.78
C GLY A 106 -0.55 8.79 -4.84
N SER A 107 -0.80 8.90 -3.55
CA SER A 107 0.10 8.47 -2.47
C SER A 107 -0.58 7.42 -1.59
N LEU A 108 0.22 6.66 -0.83
CA LEU A 108 -0.32 5.69 0.12
C LEU A 108 -0.96 6.41 1.32
N ALA A 109 -2.16 6.00 1.70
CA ALA A 109 -2.85 6.55 2.88
C ALA A 109 -2.11 6.30 4.20
N GLN A 110 -1.24 5.30 4.25
CA GLN A 110 -0.43 4.98 5.43
C GLN A 110 0.83 5.85 5.53
N ASP A 111 1.39 6.26 4.39
CA ASP A 111 2.59 7.08 4.29
C ASP A 111 2.54 7.88 2.97
N GLU A 112 2.15 9.15 3.07
CA GLU A 112 1.96 10.03 1.91
C GLU A 112 3.25 10.34 1.13
N THR A 113 4.41 10.01 1.71
CA THR A 113 5.70 10.14 1.01
C THR A 113 5.93 9.05 -0.02
N ILE A 114 5.11 7.99 0.00
CA ILE A 114 5.20 6.85 -0.92
C ILE A 114 4.15 6.99 -2.02
N ALA A 115 4.61 7.05 -3.27
CA ALA A 115 3.72 7.06 -4.44
C ALA A 115 2.96 5.75 -4.57
N ALA A 116 1.65 5.85 -4.78
CA ALA A 116 0.80 4.71 -5.12
C ALA A 116 0.84 4.48 -6.64
N ASN A 117 1.47 3.39 -7.04
CA ASN A 117 1.66 3.03 -8.45
C ASN A 117 0.81 1.82 -8.83
N ILE A 118 0.29 1.84 -10.06
CA ILE A 118 -0.39 0.69 -10.69
C ILE A 118 0.41 0.26 -11.92
N ALA A 119 0.73 -1.03 -12.02
CA ALA A 119 1.29 -1.60 -13.23
C ALA A 119 0.26 -1.51 -14.35
N ILE A 120 0.67 -1.05 -15.55
CA ILE A 120 -0.24 -0.85 -16.68
C ILE A 120 -0.24 -1.99 -17.70
N ASP A 121 0.78 -2.83 -17.67
CA ASP A 121 0.91 -3.91 -18.66
C ASP A 121 -0.18 -4.97 -18.50
N ASP A 122 -0.50 -5.37 -17.27
CA ASP A 122 -1.51 -6.38 -16.99
C ASP A 122 -2.96 -5.83 -17.05
N PRO A 123 -3.32 -4.72 -16.38
CA PRO A 123 -4.69 -4.20 -16.37
C PRO A 123 -5.20 -3.74 -17.72
N LEU A 124 -4.33 -3.18 -18.58
CA LEU A 124 -4.73 -2.74 -19.91
C LEU A 124 -4.87 -3.87 -20.92
N ALA A 125 -4.19 -5.00 -20.69
CA ALA A 125 -4.32 -6.20 -21.49
C ALA A 125 -5.52 -7.08 -21.07
N ARG A 126 -6.13 -6.81 -19.91
CA ARG A 126 -7.21 -7.58 -19.31
C ARG A 126 -8.36 -6.68 -18.88
N HIS A 127 -9.44 -7.29 -18.42
CA HIS A 127 -10.57 -6.55 -17.87
C HIS A 127 -10.24 -6.02 -16.48
N PHE A 128 -10.57 -4.77 -16.23
CA PHE A 128 -10.53 -4.17 -14.88
C PHE A 128 -11.86 -3.50 -14.55
N ALA A 129 -12.16 -3.40 -13.28
CA ALA A 129 -13.37 -2.73 -12.80
C ALA A 129 -13.02 -1.73 -11.70
N VAL A 130 -13.63 -0.55 -11.76
CA VAL A 130 -13.58 0.45 -10.69
C VAL A 130 -14.91 0.38 -9.96
N VAL A 131 -14.91 -0.14 -8.74
CA VAL A 131 -16.09 -0.31 -7.92
C VAL A 131 -16.14 0.71 -6.80
N GLY A 132 -17.33 1.08 -6.36
CA GLY A 132 -17.53 2.03 -5.26
C GLY A 132 -18.97 2.57 -5.28
N THR A 133 -19.40 3.18 -4.18
CA THR A 133 -20.70 3.83 -4.07
C THR A 133 -20.80 5.09 -4.95
N THR A 134 -22.00 5.61 -5.16
CA THR A 134 -22.20 6.85 -5.94
C THR A 134 -21.50 8.03 -5.25
N GLY A 135 -20.86 8.89 -6.02
CA GLY A 135 -20.19 10.09 -5.50
C GLY A 135 -18.72 9.93 -5.07
N VAL A 136 -18.17 8.71 -4.99
CA VAL A 136 -16.78 8.48 -4.55
C VAL A 136 -15.71 8.68 -5.64
N GLY A 137 -16.04 9.28 -6.77
CA GLY A 137 -15.03 9.61 -7.80
C GLY A 137 -14.70 8.48 -8.78
N LYS A 138 -15.55 7.46 -8.96
CA LYS A 138 -15.33 6.36 -9.93
C LYS A 138 -15.10 6.84 -11.36
N SER A 139 -15.93 7.76 -11.85
CA SER A 139 -15.83 8.25 -13.23
C SER A 139 -14.54 9.03 -13.52
N PRO A 140 -14.09 9.98 -12.66
CA PRO A 140 -12.78 10.57 -12.79
C PRO A 140 -11.63 9.57 -12.75
N ALA A 141 -11.66 8.60 -11.81
CA ALA A 141 -10.64 7.56 -11.72
C ALA A 141 -10.61 6.68 -12.98
N GLY A 142 -11.77 6.26 -13.49
CA GLY A 142 -11.89 5.46 -14.70
C GLY A 142 -11.39 6.17 -15.96
N SER A 143 -11.48 7.50 -16.03
CA SER A 143 -10.96 8.28 -17.16
C SER A 143 -9.46 8.61 -17.03
N LEU A 144 -8.95 8.73 -15.81
CA LEU A 144 -7.55 9.06 -15.52
C LEU A 144 -6.60 7.92 -15.92
N LEU A 145 -6.96 6.69 -15.59
CA LEU A 145 -6.15 5.51 -15.86
C LEU A 145 -5.78 5.34 -17.35
N PRO A 146 -6.74 5.34 -18.31
CA PRO A 146 -6.40 5.23 -19.73
C PRO A 146 -5.55 6.40 -20.23
N ARG A 147 -5.86 7.64 -19.81
CA ARG A 147 -5.10 8.83 -20.22
C ARG A 147 -3.63 8.72 -19.79
N GLN A 148 -3.36 8.45 -18.52
CA GLN A 148 -1.99 8.33 -18.03
C GLN A 148 -1.25 7.15 -18.67
N SER A 149 -1.94 6.05 -18.95
CA SER A 149 -1.35 4.88 -19.60
C SER A 149 -0.90 5.17 -21.03
N ILE A 150 -1.65 5.97 -21.80
CA ILE A 150 -1.27 6.40 -23.16
C ILE A 150 -0.02 7.28 -23.11
N TRP A 151 0.06 8.20 -22.15
CA TRP A 151 1.21 9.08 -21.97
C TRP A 151 2.48 8.37 -21.49
N ALA A 152 2.32 7.29 -20.73
CA ALA A 152 3.43 6.51 -20.18
C ALA A 152 4.10 5.56 -21.22
N ARG A 153 3.49 5.35 -22.40
CA ARG A 153 4.08 4.53 -23.46
C ARG A 153 4.93 5.38 -24.41
N PRO A 154 6.26 5.23 -24.41
CA PRO A 154 7.10 5.88 -25.42
C PRO A 154 6.76 5.27 -26.81
N GLY A 155 6.26 6.10 -27.71
CA GLY A 155 5.94 5.69 -29.10
C GLY A 155 4.47 5.88 -29.51
N LEU A 156 3.54 6.09 -28.60
CA LEU A 156 2.13 6.39 -28.91
C LEU A 156 1.78 7.89 -28.85
N ARG A 157 2.77 8.75 -28.98
CA ARG A 157 2.52 10.21 -29.10
C ARG A 157 1.99 10.51 -30.49
N THR A 158 0.71 10.32 -30.72
CA THR A 158 0.03 11.03 -31.81
C THR A 158 -0.11 12.49 -31.37
N PRO A 159 0.35 13.48 -32.17
CA PRO A 159 0.08 14.88 -31.89
C PRO A 159 -1.43 15.07 -31.82
N ILE A 160 -1.91 15.66 -30.74
CA ILE A 160 -3.30 16.10 -30.67
C ILE A 160 -3.46 17.15 -31.79
N PRO A 161 -4.35 16.93 -32.77
CA PRO A 161 -4.60 17.96 -33.78
C PRO A 161 -5.08 19.23 -33.06
N SER A 162 -4.45 20.33 -33.37
CA SER A 162 -4.85 21.66 -32.87
C SER A 162 -6.33 21.89 -33.18
N PRO A 163 -7.10 22.49 -32.26
CA PRO A 163 -8.48 22.82 -32.55
C PRO A 163 -8.53 23.77 -33.77
N PRO A 164 -9.51 23.62 -34.64
CA PRO A 164 -9.62 24.51 -35.82
C PRO A 164 -9.72 25.95 -35.34
N THR A 165 -8.84 26.77 -35.88
CA THR A 165 -8.89 28.25 -35.70
C THR A 165 -10.26 28.72 -36.18
N GLN A 166 -11.07 29.23 -35.29
CA GLN A 166 -12.30 29.93 -35.68
C GLN A 166 -11.88 31.14 -36.49
N MET A 167 -12.14 31.08 -37.77
CA MET A 167 -12.10 32.27 -38.64
C MET A 167 -13.26 33.19 -38.23
N SER A 168 -12.90 34.28 -37.56
CA SER A 168 -13.81 35.42 -37.38
C SER A 168 -14.08 36.08 -38.74
N GLY A 169 -15.33 35.93 -39.18
CA GLY A 169 -15.95 36.73 -40.22
C GLY A 169 -16.80 37.82 -39.61
#